data_b1c98d5ccb625c3fcc4d7fff3920f437
#
_entry.id   b1c98d5ccb625c3fcc4d7fff3920f437
#
_cell.length_a   1.000
_cell.length_b   1.000
_cell.length_c   1.000
_cell.angle_alpha   90.00
_cell.angle_beta   90.00
_cell.angle_gamma   90.00
#
_symmetry.space_group_name_H-M   'P 1'
#
loop_
_entity.id
_entity.type
_entity.pdbx_description
1 polymer ?
#
loop_
_entity_poly.entity_id
_entity_poly.type
_entity_poly.pdbx_seq_one_letter_code
_entity_poly.pdbx_strand_id
1 'polypeptide(L)'
;MKLIATLSAPFALLLAATFAGAVEDEQICKSGLCVVEFNASFNAQNSVPWIESLNDCETARVDIVSSPDLQKQHKIVVVPTIVVFNDGEEMTRFQANIMMTMEATVDEVQEAIDEALMSDF
;
A
#
# COMPACT_ATOMS: atom_id res chain seq x y z
N MET A 1 39.61 31.38 -11.82
CA MET A 1 39.11 31.11 -11.71
C MET A 1 38.09 30.54 -11.63
N LYS A 2 38.06 30.55 -11.52
CA LYS A 2 37.18 30.17 -11.42
C LYS A 2 36.42 29.33 -11.71
N LEU A 3 36.74 29.13 -11.89
CA LEU A 3 36.18 28.37 -12.13
C LEU A 3 35.55 27.55 -11.92
N ILE A 4 35.78 27.55 -11.66
CA ILE A 4 35.39 26.77 -11.42
C ILE A 4 34.53 26.12 -11.18
N ALA A 5 34.61 26.29 -11.05
CA ALA A 5 33.95 25.73 -10.76
C ALA A 5 33.15 25.08 -10.82
N THR A 6 33.28 25.12 -10.80
CA THR A 6 32.61 24.49 -10.69
C THR A 6 31.93 23.67 -10.80
N LEU A 7 32.24 23.55 -10.84
CA LEU A 7 31.77 22.75 -10.83
C LEU A 7 31.10 22.01 -10.58
N SER A 8 31.23 21.98 -10.36
CA SER A 8 30.70 21.27 -10.02
C SER A 8 29.98 20.65 -9.86
N ALA A 9 30.02 20.74 -9.76
CA ALA A 9 29.38 20.16 -9.46
C ALA A 9 28.62 19.60 -9.59
N PRO A 10 28.59 19.68 -9.78
CA PRO A 10 27.71 19.10 -9.76
C PRO A 10 27.06 18.25 -9.87
N PHE A 11 27.33 18.11 -9.93
CA PHE A 11 26.70 17.38 -9.97
C PHE A 11 26.11 16.67 -9.85
N ALA A 12 26.45 16.77 -9.76
CA ALA A 12 26.09 16.10 -9.53
C ALA A 12 25.42 15.50 -9.17
N LEU A 13 25.45 15.66 -9.04
CA LEU A 13 24.88 15.15 -8.58
C LEU A 13 24.04 14.56 -8.62
N LEU A 14 24.03 14.67 -8.90
CA LEU A 14 23.28 14.14 -8.84
C LEU A 14 22.67 13.29 -8.90
N LEU A 15 22.87 13.03 -8.98
CA LEU A 15 22.43 12.25 -8.93
C LEU A 15 21.86 11.50 -8.58
N ALA A 16 22.06 11.47 -8.34
CA ALA A 16 21.69 10.83 -7.86
C ALA A 16 20.98 10.31 -7.48
N ALA A 17 20.95 10.48 -7.40
CA ALA A 17 20.31 10.06 -6.88
C ALA A 17 19.41 9.63 -6.92
N THR A 18 19.40 9.80 -7.15
CA THR A 18 18.56 9.41 -6.99
C THR A 18 17.86 8.52 -7.04
N PHE A 19 18.18 8.15 -6.96
CA PHE A 19 17.65 7.32 -6.74
C PHE A 19 16.97 6.75 -6.30
N ALA A 20 16.87 6.94 -6.41
CA ALA A 20 16.60 6.37 -6.01
C ALA A 20 15.90 6.10 -5.20
N GLY A 21 16.13 6.13 -4.85
CA GLY A 21 15.70 5.71 -3.84
C GLY A 21 14.43 5.70 -3.57
N ALA A 22 14.26 6.42 -3.69
CA ALA A 22 13.10 6.66 -3.39
C ALA A 22 12.22 5.62 -3.51
N VAL A 23 12.42 4.97 -4.25
CA VAL A 23 11.62 4.08 -4.55
C VAL A 23 11.11 3.35 -3.52
N GLU A 24 11.84 3.02 -2.71
CA GLU A 24 11.40 2.18 -1.87
C GLU A 24 10.62 2.73 -0.93
N ASP A 25 10.65 3.85 -0.79
CA ASP A 25 9.89 4.31 0.17
C ASP A 25 8.61 4.46 -0.14
N GLU A 26 8.10 3.91 -1.06
CA GLU A 26 6.85 4.15 -1.25
C GLU A 26 6.11 3.64 -0.26
N GLN A 27 5.60 4.38 0.59
CA GLN A 27 4.67 4.01 1.41
C GLN A 27 3.39 4.15 0.74
N ILE A 28 2.65 3.14 0.54
CA ILE A 28 1.30 3.25 0.09
C ILE A 28 0.55 3.82 1.22
N CYS A 29 -0.36 4.65 1.12
CA CYS A 29 -1.23 5.12 2.21
C CYS A 29 -0.50 5.87 3.30
N LYS A 30 0.23 6.92 2.92
CA LYS A 30 0.96 7.67 3.92
C LYS A 30 0.08 8.46 4.84
N SER A 31 -1.07 8.90 4.40
CA SER A 31 -1.90 9.75 5.24
C SER A 31 -3.36 9.41 5.02
N GLY A 32 -4.16 9.62 6.04
CA GLY A 32 -5.59 9.36 5.99
C GLY A 32 -5.95 7.90 5.97
N LEU A 33 -7.23 7.64 5.80
CA LEU A 33 -7.71 6.28 5.74
C LEU A 33 -7.54 5.70 4.34
N CYS A 34 -7.00 4.52 4.27
CA CYS A 34 -6.68 3.88 3.00
C CYS A 34 -6.86 2.38 3.15
N VAL A 35 -7.44 1.75 2.15
CA VAL A 35 -7.66 0.31 2.16
C VAL A 35 -6.92 -0.28 0.98
N VAL A 36 -6.08 -1.27 1.25
CA VAL A 36 -5.25 -1.88 0.23
C VAL A 36 -5.57 -3.35 0.12
N GLU A 37 -5.80 -3.82 -1.11
CA GLU A 37 -5.91 -5.25 -1.35
C GLU A 37 -4.56 -5.74 -1.81
N PHE A 38 -3.97 -6.68 -1.08
CA PHE A 38 -2.77 -7.37 -1.51
C PHE A 38 -3.20 -8.70 -2.11
N ASN A 39 -2.89 -8.90 -3.36
CA ASN A 39 -3.23 -10.14 -4.04
C ASN A 39 -2.05 -10.55 -4.92
N ALA A 40 -2.17 -11.62 -5.62
CA ALA A 40 -1.14 -12.09 -6.54
C ALA A 40 -1.75 -12.31 -7.91
N SER A 41 -0.96 -12.09 -8.95
CA SER A 41 -1.49 -12.22 -10.31
C SER A 41 -2.03 -13.63 -10.57
N PHE A 42 -1.44 -14.65 -9.94
CA PHE A 42 -1.94 -16.01 -10.15
C PHE A 42 -3.30 -16.24 -9.47
N ASN A 43 -3.76 -15.30 -8.64
CA ASN A 43 -5.05 -15.41 -7.97
C ASN A 43 -5.96 -14.25 -8.36
N ALA A 44 -5.75 -13.69 -9.54
CA ALA A 44 -6.49 -12.49 -9.96
C ALA A 44 -8.00 -12.72 -10.05
N GLN A 45 -8.43 -13.94 -10.35
CA GLN A 45 -9.85 -14.21 -10.44
C GLN A 45 -10.55 -14.06 -9.09
N ASN A 46 -9.80 -14.08 -8.01
CA ASN A 46 -10.37 -13.91 -6.68
C ASN A 46 -10.10 -12.51 -6.12
N SER A 47 -9.75 -11.55 -6.97
CA SER A 47 -9.63 -10.16 -6.54
C SER A 47 -10.95 -9.69 -5.99
N VAL A 48 -10.88 -8.84 -5.00
CA VAL A 48 -12.06 -8.32 -4.33
C VAL A 48 -12.69 -7.25 -5.22
N PRO A 49 -13.87 -7.50 -5.78
CA PRO A 49 -14.40 -6.61 -6.82
C PRO A 49 -14.95 -5.30 -6.30
N TRP A 50 -15.29 -5.24 -5.02
CA TRP A 50 -15.94 -4.06 -4.46
C TRP A 50 -14.98 -3.12 -3.72
N ILE A 51 -13.69 -3.32 -3.87
CA ILE A 51 -12.75 -2.51 -3.10
C ILE A 51 -12.90 -1.02 -3.42
N GLU A 52 -13.13 -0.65 -4.67
CA GLU A 52 -13.26 0.74 -5.04
C GLU A 52 -14.60 1.35 -4.65
N SER A 53 -15.55 0.54 -4.19
CA SER A 53 -16.84 1.09 -3.77
C SER A 53 -16.86 1.50 -2.31
N LEU A 54 -15.77 1.29 -1.58
CA LEU A 54 -15.70 1.70 -0.18
C LEU A 54 -15.71 3.22 -0.08
N ASN A 55 -16.33 3.72 1.01
CA ASN A 55 -16.50 5.15 1.21
C ASN A 55 -15.56 5.68 2.26
N ASP A 56 -15.22 6.97 2.13
CA ASP A 56 -14.44 7.70 3.15
C ASP A 56 -13.02 7.20 3.30
N CYS A 57 -12.46 6.65 2.26
CA CYS A 57 -11.08 6.16 2.26
C CYS A 57 -10.54 6.17 0.85
N GLU A 58 -9.23 6.09 0.73
CA GLU A 58 -8.62 5.82 -0.55
C GLU A 58 -8.43 4.34 -0.68
N THR A 59 -8.30 3.84 -1.90
CA THR A 59 -8.13 2.41 -2.12
C THR A 59 -6.97 2.17 -3.07
N ALA A 60 -6.34 1.02 -2.94
CA ALA A 60 -5.24 0.62 -3.80
C ALA A 60 -5.17 -0.89 -3.89
N ARG A 61 -4.54 -1.38 -4.95
CA ARG A 61 -4.31 -2.81 -5.12
C ARG A 61 -2.83 -3.03 -5.34
N VAL A 62 -2.27 -4.02 -4.68
CA VAL A 62 -0.86 -4.35 -4.78
C VAL A 62 -0.73 -5.81 -5.17
N ASP A 63 0.09 -6.07 -6.21
CA ASP A 63 0.41 -7.43 -6.60
C ASP A 63 1.71 -7.80 -5.89
N ILE A 64 1.63 -8.74 -4.96
CA ILE A 64 2.79 -9.09 -4.16
C ILE A 64 3.88 -9.78 -4.96
N VAL A 65 3.55 -10.31 -6.12
CA VAL A 65 4.55 -10.96 -6.97
C VAL A 65 5.46 -9.90 -7.59
N SER A 66 4.88 -8.78 -8.03
CA SER A 66 5.67 -7.71 -8.60
C SER A 66 6.18 -6.74 -7.54
N SER A 67 5.71 -6.84 -6.31
CA SER A 67 6.15 -5.96 -5.23
C SER A 67 6.49 -6.79 -3.99
N PRO A 68 7.53 -7.63 -4.08
CA PRO A 68 7.85 -8.53 -2.96
C PRO A 68 8.31 -7.77 -1.71
N ASP A 69 8.83 -6.57 -1.88
CA ASP A 69 9.23 -5.79 -0.71
C ASP A 69 8.03 -5.35 0.10
N LEU A 70 6.92 -5.01 -0.57
CA LEU A 70 5.70 -4.64 0.13
C LEU A 70 5.09 -5.86 0.81
N GLN A 71 5.18 -7.02 0.18
CA GLN A 71 4.71 -8.25 0.81
C GLN A 71 5.44 -8.47 2.13
N LYS A 72 6.76 -8.30 2.11
CA LYS A 72 7.55 -8.55 3.30
C LYS A 72 7.30 -7.48 4.35
N GLN A 73 7.26 -6.23 3.93
CA GLN A 73 7.06 -5.12 4.84
C GLN A 73 5.74 -5.26 5.60
N HIS A 74 4.69 -5.66 4.92
CA HIS A 74 3.37 -5.76 5.53
C HIS A 74 3.02 -7.19 5.97
N LYS A 75 3.97 -8.11 5.84
CA LYS A 75 3.80 -9.48 6.32
C LYS A 75 2.57 -10.15 5.76
N ILE A 76 2.44 -10.08 4.44
CA ILE A 76 1.31 -10.68 3.75
C ILE A 76 1.62 -12.16 3.54
N VAL A 77 0.84 -13.03 4.17
CA VAL A 77 1.08 -14.47 4.11
C VAL A 77 0.01 -15.21 3.34
N VAL A 78 -1.16 -14.62 3.14
CA VAL A 78 -2.21 -15.22 2.33
C VAL A 78 -2.74 -14.16 1.39
N VAL A 79 -3.33 -14.56 0.29
CA VAL A 79 -3.92 -13.61 -0.67
C VAL A 79 -5.31 -14.07 -1.05
N PRO A 80 -6.22 -13.14 -1.24
CA PRO A 80 -6.04 -11.72 -1.00
C PRO A 80 -6.07 -11.37 0.49
N THR A 81 -5.39 -10.32 0.86
CA THR A 81 -5.47 -9.73 2.21
C THR A 81 -5.85 -8.27 2.04
N ILE A 82 -6.84 -7.83 2.77
CA ILE A 82 -7.25 -6.43 2.76
C ILE A 82 -6.75 -5.81 4.06
N VAL A 83 -6.02 -4.70 3.95
CA VAL A 83 -5.51 -4.00 5.13
C VAL A 83 -6.09 -2.60 5.15
N VAL A 84 -6.62 -2.19 6.30
CA VAL A 84 -7.10 -0.84 6.52
C VAL A 84 -6.01 -0.09 7.25
N PHE A 85 -5.52 1.00 6.64
CA PHE A 85 -4.48 1.84 7.21
C PHE A 85 -5.05 3.20 7.60
N ASN A 86 -4.51 3.78 8.64
CA ASN A 86 -4.82 5.16 9.01
C ASN A 86 -3.49 5.86 9.26
N ASP A 87 -3.17 6.84 8.42
CA ASP A 87 -1.92 7.59 8.49
C ASP A 87 -0.71 6.65 8.45
N GLY A 88 -0.79 5.64 7.62
CA GLY A 88 0.31 4.71 7.43
C GLY A 88 0.37 3.57 8.43
N GLU A 89 -0.52 3.58 9.42
CA GLU A 89 -0.49 2.55 10.44
C GLU A 89 -1.60 1.55 10.19
N GLU A 90 -1.29 0.27 10.29
CA GLU A 90 -2.31 -0.76 10.07
C GLU A 90 -3.30 -0.76 11.21
N MET A 91 -4.58 -0.64 10.90
CA MET A 91 -5.64 -0.66 11.90
C MET A 91 -6.26 -2.04 12.00
N THR A 92 -6.51 -2.69 10.89
CA THR A 92 -7.08 -4.03 10.89
C THR A 92 -6.82 -4.68 9.55
N ARG A 93 -6.94 -5.99 9.49
CA ARG A 93 -6.77 -6.70 8.23
C ARG A 93 -7.75 -7.84 8.14
N PHE A 94 -8.12 -8.16 6.92
CA PHE A 94 -9.01 -9.26 6.61
C PHE A 94 -8.24 -10.20 5.68
N GLN A 95 -8.11 -11.46 6.08
CA GLN A 95 -7.31 -12.41 5.33
C GLN A 95 -8.20 -13.44 4.67
N ALA A 96 -7.78 -13.88 3.50
CA ALA A 96 -8.54 -14.89 2.76
C ALA A 96 -8.49 -16.23 3.46
N ASN A 97 -9.38 -17.10 3.06
CA ASN A 97 -9.40 -18.48 3.56
C ASN A 97 -8.36 -19.31 2.81
N ILE A 98 -8.29 -20.61 3.13
CA ILE A 98 -7.28 -21.45 2.53
C ILE A 98 -7.49 -21.68 1.04
N MET A 99 -8.65 -21.34 0.52
CA MET A 99 -8.93 -21.43 -0.91
C MET A 99 -8.57 -20.13 -1.63
N MET A 100 -7.91 -19.21 -0.94
CA MET A 100 -7.50 -17.93 -1.48
C MET A 100 -8.70 -17.11 -1.94
N THR A 101 -9.78 -17.17 -1.16
CA THR A 101 -11.01 -16.43 -1.43
C THR A 101 -11.33 -15.55 -0.23
N MET A 102 -11.67 -14.30 -0.49
CA MET A 102 -12.00 -13.37 0.58
C MET A 102 -13.42 -13.60 1.03
N GLU A 103 -13.59 -13.87 2.33
CA GLU A 103 -14.92 -14.07 2.87
C GLU A 103 -15.48 -12.83 3.53
N ALA A 104 -14.64 -11.84 3.82
CA ALA A 104 -15.14 -10.59 4.38
C ALA A 104 -16.00 -9.88 3.35
N THR A 105 -17.05 -9.22 3.83
CA THR A 105 -17.98 -8.53 2.96
C THR A 105 -17.66 -7.06 2.92
N VAL A 106 -18.22 -6.36 1.92
CA VAL A 106 -18.02 -4.93 1.79
C VAL A 106 -18.52 -4.22 3.06
N ASP A 107 -19.59 -4.73 3.66
CA ASP A 107 -20.11 -4.09 4.86
C ASP A 107 -19.16 -4.25 6.04
N GLU A 108 -18.52 -5.39 6.15
CA GLU A 108 -17.57 -5.60 7.25
C GLU A 108 -16.36 -4.69 7.11
N VAL A 109 -15.86 -4.52 5.91
CA VAL A 109 -14.71 -3.66 5.69
C VAL A 109 -15.12 -2.19 5.88
N GLN A 110 -16.29 -1.80 5.39
CA GLN A 110 -16.78 -0.44 5.57
C GLN A 110 -16.96 -0.14 7.07
N GLU A 111 -17.41 -1.11 7.83
CA GLU A 111 -17.56 -0.91 9.26
C GLU A 111 -16.23 -0.64 9.94
N ALA A 112 -15.17 -1.35 9.52
CA ALA A 112 -13.83 -1.11 10.05
C ALA A 112 -13.34 0.29 9.71
N ILE A 113 -13.65 0.79 8.50
CA ILE A 113 -13.30 2.14 8.10
C ILE A 113 -14.02 3.14 8.99
N ASP A 114 -15.32 2.91 9.20
CA ASP A 114 -16.12 3.83 10.00
C ASP A 114 -15.63 3.87 11.45
N GLU A 115 -15.24 2.73 11.99
CA GLU A 115 -14.70 2.69 13.34
C GLU A 115 -13.38 3.44 13.42
N ALA A 116 -12.53 3.32 12.42
CA ALA A 116 -11.26 4.02 12.40
C ALA A 116 -11.48 5.53 12.29
N LEU A 117 -12.49 5.95 11.53
CA LEU A 117 -12.83 7.36 11.45
C LEU A 117 -13.29 7.88 12.81
N MET A 118 -14.11 7.11 13.51
CA MET A 118 -14.62 7.56 14.80
C MET A 118 -13.52 7.64 15.84
N SER A 119 -12.51 6.80 15.73
CA SER A 119 -11.46 6.81 16.72
C SER A 119 -10.55 8.03 16.59
N ASP A 120 -10.67 8.80 15.51
CA ASP A 120 -9.91 10.01 15.36
C ASP A 120 -10.56 11.21 16.02
N PHE A 121 -11.71 11.07 16.60
CA PHE A 121 -12.39 12.19 17.27
C PHE A 121 -12.27 12.14 18.80
#